data_20546f6652523d623ec311abd9db0bbb
#
_entry.id   20546f6652523d623ec311abd9db0bbb
#
_cell.length_a   1.000
_cell.length_b   1.000
_cell.length_c   1.000
_cell.angle_alpha   90.00
_cell.angle_beta   90.00
_cell.angle_gamma   90.00
#
_symmetry.space_group_name_H-M   'P 1'
#
loop_
_entity.id
_entity.type
_entity.pdbx_description
1 polymer ?
#
loop_
_entity_poly.entity_id
_entity_poly.type
_entity_poly.pdbx_seq_one_letter_code
_entity_poly.pdbx_strand_id
1 'polypeptide(L)'
;MFRLKTLTILGSKAELSTLPEGKLLINTINAHSYNTALKDTLFAEALSCGDVLIPDGVSIVKACRWIGAKSQPQERIAGWDLFDYEMNRLERESEASTAKGESPKTVMFMGSSQKVLNLIVKRAAEVYPHLKVATYSP
;
A
#
# COMPACT_ATOMS: atom_id res chain seq x y z
N MET A 1 -22.21 1.86 -10.32
CA MET A 1 -21.55 0.68 -10.94
C MET A 1 -20.02 0.89 -10.92
N PHE A 2 -19.28 -0.09 -10.42
CA PHE A 2 -17.82 -0.07 -10.39
C PHE A 2 -17.25 -0.15 -11.81
N ARG A 3 -16.48 0.87 -12.22
CA ARG A 3 -15.93 0.96 -13.58
C ARG A 3 -14.51 1.48 -13.55
N LEU A 4 -13.59 0.76 -14.16
CA LEU A 4 -12.18 1.17 -14.27
C LEU A 4 -12.01 2.58 -14.87
N LYS A 5 -12.89 2.94 -15.82
CA LYS A 5 -12.86 4.24 -16.50
C LYS A 5 -12.99 5.44 -15.57
N THR A 6 -13.66 5.30 -14.44
CA THR A 6 -13.98 6.39 -13.52
C THR A 6 -13.17 6.38 -12.22
N LEU A 7 -12.35 5.34 -11.99
CA LEU A 7 -11.54 5.23 -10.79
C LEU A 7 -10.41 6.27 -10.78
N THR A 8 -10.10 6.75 -9.58
CA THR A 8 -8.90 7.54 -9.34
C THR A 8 -7.79 6.59 -8.85
N ILE A 9 -6.74 6.45 -9.66
CA ILE A 9 -5.64 5.51 -9.46
C ILE A 9 -4.35 6.30 -9.48
N LEU A 10 -3.43 5.99 -8.56
CA LEU A 10 -2.12 6.65 -8.47
C LEU A 10 -1.32 6.41 -9.77
N GLY A 11 -0.63 7.44 -10.25
CA GLY A 11 0.00 7.43 -11.57
C GLY A 11 1.38 6.80 -11.60
N SER A 12 2.21 7.03 -10.57
CA SER A 12 3.60 6.60 -10.54
C SER A 12 4.12 6.39 -9.11
N LYS A 13 5.23 5.68 -8.98
CA LYS A 13 5.91 5.48 -7.68
C LYS A 13 6.39 6.80 -7.07
N ALA A 14 6.76 7.78 -7.90
CA ALA A 14 7.15 9.10 -7.43
C ALA A 14 6.03 9.79 -6.65
N GLU A 15 4.77 9.53 -6.96
CA GLU A 15 3.62 10.10 -6.26
C GLU A 15 3.41 9.52 -4.84
N LEU A 16 4.07 8.44 -4.46
CA LEU A 16 4.06 7.94 -3.09
C LEU A 16 4.58 8.99 -2.10
N SER A 17 5.52 9.82 -2.51
CA SER A 17 6.03 10.92 -1.69
C SER A 17 5.07 12.09 -1.53
N THR A 18 4.00 12.14 -2.31
CA THR A 18 2.99 13.21 -2.31
C THR A 18 1.70 12.81 -1.58
N LEU A 19 1.67 11.62 -1.00
CA LEU A 19 0.50 11.16 -0.23
C LEU A 19 0.29 12.08 0.97
N PRO A 20 -0.98 12.41 1.31
CA PRO A 20 -1.27 13.26 2.45
C PRO A 20 -0.85 12.59 3.76
N GLU A 21 -0.51 13.41 4.74
CA GLU A 21 -0.24 12.93 6.10
C GLU A 21 -1.53 12.52 6.81
N GLY A 22 -1.40 11.64 7.80
CA GLY A 22 -2.48 11.20 8.63
C GLY A 22 -2.91 9.75 8.38
N LYS A 23 -4.14 9.44 8.75
CA LYS A 23 -4.68 8.09 8.62
C LYS A 23 -5.16 7.85 7.18
N LEU A 24 -4.51 6.93 6.49
CA LEU A 24 -4.84 6.56 5.11
C LEU A 24 -5.16 5.07 5.00
N LEU A 25 -6.15 4.76 4.19
CA LEU A 25 -6.41 3.41 3.68
C LEU A 25 -5.97 3.34 2.22
N ILE A 26 -4.90 2.59 1.97
CA ILE A 26 -4.34 2.41 0.63
C ILE A 26 -4.68 1.02 0.14
N ASN A 27 -5.44 0.95 -0.95
CA ASN A 27 -5.84 -0.29 -1.60
C ASN A 27 -5.02 -0.55 -2.86
N THR A 28 -4.90 -1.82 -3.25
CA THR A 28 -4.30 -2.22 -4.52
C THR A 28 -5.37 -2.69 -5.49
N ILE A 29 -5.20 -2.40 -6.78
CA ILE A 29 -6.06 -2.91 -7.85
C ILE A 29 -5.24 -3.65 -8.89
N ASN A 30 -5.66 -4.88 -9.20
CA ASN A 30 -5.15 -5.69 -10.30
C ASN A 30 -6.33 -6.30 -11.08
N ALA A 31 -6.06 -7.05 -12.14
CA ALA A 31 -7.13 -7.65 -12.96
C ALA A 31 -8.04 -8.58 -12.16
N HIS A 32 -7.49 -9.34 -11.19
CA HIS A 32 -8.27 -10.23 -10.35
C HIS A 32 -9.22 -9.46 -9.44
N SER A 33 -8.70 -8.48 -8.67
CA SER A 33 -9.51 -7.65 -7.78
C SER A 33 -10.55 -6.83 -8.56
N TYR A 34 -10.22 -6.35 -9.75
CA TYR A 34 -11.18 -5.70 -10.63
C TYR A 34 -12.33 -6.63 -11.04
N ASN A 35 -12.02 -7.83 -11.50
CA ASN A 35 -13.02 -8.82 -11.88
C ASN A 35 -13.88 -9.30 -10.69
N THR A 36 -13.30 -9.36 -9.49
CA THR A 36 -14.04 -9.64 -8.26
C THR A 36 -15.01 -8.51 -7.94
N ALA A 37 -14.57 -7.27 -8.02
CA ALA A 37 -15.40 -6.09 -7.78
C ALA A 37 -16.59 -5.95 -8.76
N LEU A 38 -16.49 -6.50 -9.96
CA LEU A 38 -17.61 -6.54 -10.92
C LEU A 38 -18.72 -7.52 -10.51
N LYS A 39 -18.40 -8.50 -9.66
CA LYS A 39 -19.32 -9.57 -9.24
C LYS A 39 -19.78 -9.43 -7.78
N ASP A 40 -19.00 -8.73 -6.98
CA ASP A 40 -19.21 -8.55 -5.55
C ASP A 40 -19.26 -7.07 -5.22
N THR A 41 -20.47 -6.59 -4.88
CA THR A 41 -20.71 -5.17 -4.59
C THR A 41 -20.07 -4.73 -3.28
N LEU A 42 -19.98 -5.59 -2.27
CA LEU A 42 -19.32 -5.27 -1.01
C LEU A 42 -17.81 -5.12 -1.21
N PHE A 43 -17.22 -6.00 -2.02
CA PHE A 43 -15.82 -5.87 -2.40
C PHE A 43 -15.55 -4.60 -3.21
N ALA A 44 -16.44 -4.26 -4.15
CA ALA A 44 -16.34 -3.03 -4.93
C ALA A 44 -16.41 -1.77 -4.05
N GLU A 45 -17.31 -1.75 -3.07
CA GLU A 45 -17.43 -0.68 -2.09
C GLU A 45 -16.15 -0.58 -1.24
N ALA A 46 -15.67 -1.68 -0.68
CA ALA A 46 -14.45 -1.72 0.12
C ALA A 46 -13.23 -1.21 -0.68
N LEU A 47 -13.12 -1.62 -1.95
CA LEU A 47 -12.03 -1.16 -2.83
C LEU A 47 -12.13 0.34 -3.14
N SER A 48 -13.35 0.88 -3.22
CA SER A 48 -13.62 2.29 -3.52
C SER A 48 -13.56 3.22 -2.31
N CYS A 49 -13.74 2.68 -1.11
CA CYS A 49 -13.73 3.45 0.15
C CYS A 49 -12.32 3.81 0.63
N GLY A 50 -11.27 3.29 0.01
CA GLY A 50 -9.89 3.67 0.33
C GLY A 50 -9.57 5.09 -0.11
N ASP A 51 -8.62 5.72 0.58
CA ASP A 51 -8.16 7.07 0.25
C ASP A 51 -7.27 7.07 -0.99
N VAL A 52 -6.53 5.98 -1.21
CA VAL A 52 -5.60 5.82 -2.33
C VAL A 52 -5.76 4.44 -2.95
N LEU A 53 -5.73 4.39 -4.28
CA LEU A 53 -5.75 3.15 -5.05
C LEU A 53 -4.50 3.07 -5.92
N ILE A 54 -3.68 2.04 -5.72
CA ILE A 54 -2.44 1.82 -6.48
C ILE A 54 -2.60 0.68 -7.50
N PRO A 55 -2.04 0.85 -8.72
CA PRO A 55 -2.18 -0.12 -9.81
C PRO A 55 -1.18 -1.28 -9.65
N ASP A 56 -1.57 -2.35 -8.96
CA ASP A 56 -0.73 -3.54 -8.78
C ASP A 56 -0.91 -4.54 -9.95
N GLY A 57 -0.67 -4.07 -11.14
CA GLY A 57 -0.72 -4.94 -12.31
C GLY A 57 -0.55 -4.16 -13.62
N VAL A 58 0.33 -4.66 -14.48
CA VAL A 58 0.56 -4.07 -15.81
C VAL A 58 -0.71 -4.09 -16.66
N SER A 59 -1.59 -5.08 -16.46
CA SER A 59 -2.89 -5.17 -17.15
C SER A 59 -3.80 -3.98 -16.84
N ILE A 60 -3.85 -3.52 -15.59
CA ILE A 60 -4.61 -2.33 -15.20
C ILE A 60 -4.03 -1.08 -15.85
N VAL A 61 -2.71 -0.92 -15.84
CA VAL A 61 -2.02 0.22 -16.48
C VAL A 61 -2.36 0.28 -17.98
N LYS A 62 -2.26 -0.84 -18.67
CA LYS A 62 -2.60 -0.92 -20.10
C LYS A 62 -4.08 -0.69 -20.36
N ALA A 63 -4.96 -1.32 -19.57
CA ALA A 63 -6.40 -1.18 -19.72
C ALA A 63 -6.86 0.27 -19.54
N CYS A 64 -6.36 0.97 -18.52
CA CYS A 64 -6.67 2.40 -18.32
C CYS A 64 -6.32 3.24 -19.55
N ARG A 65 -5.18 2.98 -20.16
CA ARG A 65 -4.75 3.67 -21.40
C ARG A 65 -5.68 3.34 -22.57
N TRP A 66 -5.98 2.07 -22.79
CA TRP A 66 -6.79 1.63 -23.93
C TRP A 66 -8.24 2.15 -23.91
N ILE A 67 -8.84 2.22 -22.71
CA ILE A 67 -10.23 2.68 -22.57
C ILE A 67 -10.34 4.21 -22.38
N GLY A 68 -9.22 4.94 -22.38
CA GLY A 68 -9.20 6.37 -22.08
C GLY A 68 -9.78 6.67 -20.69
N ALA A 69 -9.26 5.97 -19.65
CA ALA A 69 -9.74 6.15 -18.29
C ALA A 69 -9.38 7.54 -17.72
N LYS A 70 -10.13 7.99 -16.72
CA LYS A 70 -9.87 9.23 -15.97
C LYS A 70 -8.44 9.26 -15.44
N SER A 71 -7.98 8.17 -14.84
CA SER A 71 -6.60 8.00 -14.42
C SER A 71 -5.83 7.15 -15.42
N GLN A 72 -4.65 7.60 -15.79
CA GLN A 72 -3.77 6.89 -16.72
C GLN A 72 -2.42 6.61 -16.04
N PRO A 73 -2.36 5.61 -15.16
CA PRO A 73 -1.12 5.26 -14.50
C PRO A 73 -0.04 4.91 -15.53
N GLN A 74 1.17 5.37 -15.26
CA GLN A 74 2.32 5.22 -16.17
C GLN A 74 3.07 3.92 -15.93
N GLU A 75 3.01 3.43 -14.69
CA GLU A 75 3.72 2.25 -14.25
C GLU A 75 2.91 1.44 -13.23
N ARG A 76 3.29 0.20 -13.06
CA ARG A 76 2.80 -0.65 -11.99
C ARG A 76 3.40 -0.19 -10.65
N ILE A 77 2.57 -0.14 -9.61
CA ILE A 77 2.98 0.07 -8.23
C ILE A 77 2.49 -1.15 -7.45
N ALA A 78 3.41 -2.08 -7.14
CA ALA A 78 3.06 -3.26 -6.36
C ALA A 78 2.90 -2.92 -4.86
N GLY A 79 2.19 -3.78 -4.14
CA GLY A 79 2.13 -3.68 -2.68
C GLY A 79 3.52 -3.68 -2.03
N TRP A 80 4.48 -4.42 -2.62
CA TRP A 80 5.87 -4.39 -2.20
C TRP A 80 6.53 -3.01 -2.37
N ASP A 81 6.27 -2.30 -3.46
CA ASP A 81 6.82 -0.96 -3.69
C ASP A 81 6.34 0.03 -2.62
N LEU A 82 5.04 -0.05 -2.26
CA LEU A 82 4.46 0.72 -1.16
C LEU A 82 5.09 0.33 0.18
N PHE A 83 5.19 -0.96 0.46
CA PHE A 83 5.79 -1.47 1.70
C PHE A 83 7.23 -0.96 1.87
N ASP A 84 8.06 -1.14 0.85
CA ASP A 84 9.45 -0.70 0.88
C ASP A 84 9.57 0.81 1.08
N TYR A 85 8.78 1.58 0.35
CA TYR A 85 8.74 3.04 0.50
C TYR A 85 8.37 3.45 1.93
N GLU A 86 7.26 2.92 2.48
CA GLU A 86 6.77 3.30 3.81
C GLU A 86 7.70 2.84 4.94
N MET A 87 8.23 1.63 4.87
CA MET A 87 9.17 1.15 5.90
C MET A 87 10.44 1.99 5.95
N ASN A 88 11.00 2.35 4.80
CA ASN A 88 12.17 3.23 4.74
C ASN A 88 11.86 4.66 5.20
N ARG A 89 10.67 5.18 4.89
CA ARG A 89 10.21 6.49 5.37
C ARG A 89 10.08 6.50 6.90
N LEU A 90 9.37 5.51 7.44
CA LEU A 90 9.14 5.38 8.88
C LEU A 90 10.44 5.14 9.65
N GLU A 91 11.39 4.37 9.09
CA GLU A 91 12.71 4.16 9.69
C GLU A 91 13.46 5.48 9.86
N ARG A 92 13.52 6.31 8.81
CA ARG A 92 14.17 7.62 8.87
C ARG A 92 13.48 8.58 9.87
N GLU A 93 12.14 8.59 9.88
CA GLU A 93 11.38 9.41 10.83
C GLU A 93 11.59 8.94 12.26
N SER A 94 11.64 7.63 12.47
CA SER A 94 11.86 7.03 13.80
C SER A 94 13.26 7.29 14.32
N GLU A 95 14.27 7.20 13.47
CA GLU A 95 15.64 7.56 13.80
C GLU A 95 15.72 9.03 14.24
N ALA A 96 15.12 9.95 13.48
CA ALA A 96 15.08 11.37 13.81
C ALA A 96 14.33 11.66 15.13
N SER A 97 13.21 10.97 15.37
CA SER A 97 12.42 11.12 16.61
C SER A 97 13.18 10.60 17.84
N THR A 98 13.80 9.44 17.75
CA THR A 98 14.56 8.85 18.85
C THR A 98 15.81 9.66 19.19
N ALA A 99 16.46 10.28 18.20
CA ALA A 99 17.58 11.19 18.41
C ALA A 99 17.17 12.43 19.22
N LYS A 100 15.89 12.82 19.19
CA LYS A 100 15.32 13.92 19.98
C LYS A 100 14.75 13.46 21.35
N GLY A 101 14.88 12.17 21.68
CA GLY A 101 14.28 11.61 22.89
C GLY A 101 12.78 11.34 22.80
N GLU A 102 12.21 11.37 21.60
CA GLU A 102 10.81 11.03 21.33
C GLU A 102 10.62 9.52 21.11
N SER A 103 9.37 9.05 21.18
CA SER A 103 9.05 7.65 20.96
C SER A 103 9.29 7.23 19.51
N PRO A 104 9.76 5.99 19.27
CA PRO A 104 9.94 5.47 17.92
C PRO A 104 8.60 5.29 17.20
N LYS A 105 8.62 5.32 15.88
CA LYS A 105 7.48 4.92 15.06
C LYS A 105 7.20 3.45 15.25
N THR A 106 5.92 3.08 15.20
CA THR A 106 5.46 1.70 15.40
C THR A 106 4.83 1.12 14.16
N VAL A 107 5.07 -0.15 13.93
CA VAL A 107 4.45 -0.91 12.83
C VAL A 107 3.74 -2.14 13.38
N MET A 108 2.71 -2.58 12.68
CA MET A 108 1.99 -3.82 12.95
C MET A 108 1.93 -4.66 11.69
N PHE A 109 2.21 -5.93 11.81
CA PHE A 109 2.04 -6.91 10.72
C PHE A 109 0.81 -7.78 10.97
N MET A 110 0.00 -7.97 9.93
CA MET A 110 -1.22 -8.78 10.00
C MET A 110 -1.31 -9.72 8.80
N GLY A 111 -1.73 -10.94 9.06
CA GLY A 111 -1.88 -11.98 8.03
C GLY A 111 -0.67 -12.89 7.91
N SER A 112 -0.78 -13.91 7.07
CA SER A 112 0.22 -14.98 6.90
C SER A 112 0.24 -16.00 8.06
N SER A 113 1.13 -16.97 8.01
CA SER A 113 1.28 -17.95 9.09
C SER A 113 2.17 -17.38 10.21
N GLN A 114 1.99 -17.88 11.43
CA GLN A 114 2.82 -17.50 12.59
C GLN A 114 4.32 -17.67 12.31
N LYS A 115 4.69 -18.77 11.62
CA LYS A 115 6.10 -19.01 11.25
C LYS A 115 6.66 -17.90 10.36
N VAL A 116 5.91 -17.48 9.36
CA VAL A 116 6.31 -16.41 8.44
C VAL A 116 6.34 -15.07 9.16
N LEU A 117 5.35 -14.76 9.99
CA LEU A 117 5.34 -13.53 10.80
C LEU A 117 6.56 -13.42 11.71
N ASN A 118 6.95 -14.50 12.37
CA ASN A 118 8.16 -14.51 13.21
C ASN A 118 9.42 -14.17 12.40
N LEU A 119 9.53 -14.67 11.16
CA LEU A 119 10.63 -14.35 10.25
C LEU A 119 10.58 -12.88 9.79
N ILE A 120 9.39 -12.36 9.49
CA ILE A 120 9.19 -10.94 9.13
C ILE A 120 9.63 -10.03 10.27
N VAL A 121 9.18 -10.30 11.49
CA VAL A 121 9.53 -9.50 12.68
C VAL A 121 11.03 -9.52 12.93
N LYS A 122 11.66 -10.70 12.84
CA LYS A 122 13.12 -10.84 12.98
C LYS A 122 13.84 -10.01 11.90
N ARG A 123 13.43 -10.15 10.65
CA ARG A 123 14.03 -9.40 9.54
C ARG A 123 13.81 -7.90 9.64
N ALA A 124 12.62 -7.48 10.08
CA ALA A 124 12.33 -6.07 10.31
C ALA A 124 13.25 -5.45 11.37
N ALA A 125 13.54 -6.16 12.47
CA ALA A 125 14.48 -5.70 13.48
C ALA A 125 15.92 -5.55 12.99
N GLU A 126 16.31 -6.38 12.01
CA GLU A 126 17.65 -6.30 11.39
C GLU A 126 17.75 -5.13 10.39
N VAL A 127 16.73 -4.91 9.58
CA VAL A 127 16.73 -3.95 8.47
C VAL A 127 16.28 -2.55 8.91
N TYR A 128 15.36 -2.48 9.86
CA TYR A 128 14.74 -1.26 10.37
C TYR A 128 14.91 -1.15 11.89
N PRO A 129 16.15 -0.95 12.39
CA PRO A 129 16.45 -1.03 13.81
C PRO A 129 15.80 0.07 14.68
N HIS A 130 15.39 1.19 14.09
CA HIS A 130 14.73 2.29 14.80
C HIS A 130 13.21 2.15 14.86
N LEU A 131 12.63 1.19 14.11
CA LEU A 131 11.20 0.91 14.17
C LEU A 131 10.86 -0.06 15.31
N LYS A 132 9.69 0.15 15.90
CA LYS A 132 9.13 -0.78 16.89
C LYS A 132 8.00 -1.60 16.26
N VAL A 133 8.12 -2.91 16.28
CA VAL A 133 6.99 -3.79 15.95
C VAL A 133 6.07 -3.83 17.18
N ALA A 134 4.90 -3.19 17.08
CA ALA A 134 3.96 -3.09 18.21
C ALA A 134 3.23 -4.41 18.45
N THR A 135 2.77 -5.04 17.37
CA THR A 135 2.10 -6.35 17.40
C THR A 135 2.12 -7.00 16.03
N TYR A 136 1.83 -8.28 15.98
CA TYR A 136 1.63 -9.05 14.75
C TYR A 136 0.67 -10.20 15.00
N SER A 137 -0.14 -10.53 14.00
CA SER A 137 -1.17 -11.57 14.10
C SER A 137 -1.34 -12.30 12.77
N PRO A 138 -1.46 -13.63 12.80
CA PRO A 138 -1.80 -14.40 11.61
C PRO A 138 -3.19 -14.09 11.08
#